data_f5754a4776367399276746404f33dd6d
#
_entry.id   f5754a4776367399276746404f33dd6d
#
_cell.length_a   1.000
_cell.length_b   1.000
_cell.length_c   1.000
_cell.angle_alpha   90.00
_cell.angle_beta   90.00
_cell.angle_gamma   90.00
#
_symmetry.space_group_name_H-M   'P 1'
#
loop_
_entity.id
_entity.type
_entity.pdbx_description
1 polymer ?
#
loop_
_entity_poly.entity_id
_entity_poly.type
_entity_poly.pdbx_seq_one_letter_code
_entity_poly.pdbx_strand_id
1 'polypeptide(L)'
;PDKATYWKNPEKYKKAYTDWYAKPESKQLRKKGARKYYKTPNGKKSKTIANWKATLPPYKLQQDETWEEIYIHYEEALECNSCQIPFNDVKGKKKCLDHNHDTGFIRAILCSRCNKLDIFSAV
;
A
#
# COMPACT_ATOMS: atom_id res chain seq x y z
N PRO A 1 -9.86 -22.49 19.87
CA PRO A 1 -11.16 -22.81 20.46
C PRO A 1 -12.30 -22.29 19.60
N ASP A 2 -13.46 -22.91 19.69
CA ASP A 2 -14.65 -22.39 19.06
C ASP A 2 -15.18 -21.16 19.82
N LYS A 3 -16.14 -20.46 19.24
CA LYS A 3 -16.70 -19.23 19.84
C LYS A 3 -17.29 -19.49 21.23
N ALA A 4 -17.97 -20.63 21.43
CA ALA A 4 -18.58 -20.96 22.71
C ALA A 4 -17.53 -21.15 23.81
N THR A 5 -16.45 -21.86 23.50
CA THR A 5 -15.33 -22.08 24.42
C THR A 5 -14.63 -20.78 24.77
N TYR A 6 -14.39 -19.92 23.78
CA TYR A 6 -13.77 -18.59 23.99
C TYR A 6 -14.59 -17.74 24.96
N TRP A 7 -15.89 -17.66 24.77
CA TRP A 7 -16.75 -16.80 25.58
C TRP A 7 -16.93 -17.30 27.02
N LYS A 8 -16.65 -18.57 27.29
CA LYS A 8 -16.65 -19.08 28.67
C LYS A 8 -15.50 -18.51 29.51
N ASN A 9 -14.35 -18.25 28.89
CA ASN A 9 -13.20 -17.69 29.60
C ASN A 9 -12.31 -16.87 28.64
N PRO A 10 -12.79 -15.69 28.22
CA PRO A 10 -12.06 -14.88 27.25
C PRO A 10 -10.70 -14.41 27.73
N GLU A 11 -10.53 -14.13 29.03
CA GLU A 11 -9.26 -13.64 29.57
C GLU A 11 -8.14 -14.68 29.44
N LYS A 12 -8.45 -15.95 29.66
CA LYS A 12 -7.50 -17.05 29.48
C LYS A 12 -6.95 -17.07 28.04
N TYR A 13 -7.83 -16.96 27.05
CA TYR A 13 -7.45 -17.03 25.65
C TYR A 13 -6.72 -15.77 25.19
N LYS A 14 -7.13 -14.61 25.69
CA LYS A 14 -6.42 -13.35 25.43
C LYS A 14 -4.99 -13.38 25.94
N LYS A 15 -4.80 -13.88 27.17
CA LYS A 15 -3.46 -14.02 27.76
C LYS A 15 -2.61 -15.00 26.96
N ALA A 16 -3.17 -16.15 26.61
CA ALA A 16 -2.46 -17.17 25.81
C ALA A 16 -2.01 -16.59 24.47
N TYR A 17 -2.88 -15.82 23.80
CA TYR A 17 -2.55 -15.15 22.54
C TYR A 17 -1.44 -14.11 22.74
N THR A 18 -1.54 -13.28 23.77
CA THR A 18 -0.53 -12.25 24.07
C THR A 18 0.83 -12.89 24.36
N ASP A 19 0.86 -13.96 25.15
CA ASP A 19 2.08 -14.70 25.47
C ASP A 19 2.70 -15.32 24.22
N TRP A 20 1.86 -15.94 23.36
CA TRP A 20 2.31 -16.49 22.09
C TRP A 20 2.88 -15.40 21.16
N TYR A 21 2.16 -14.27 21.05
CA TYR A 21 2.55 -13.16 20.18
C TYR A 21 3.90 -12.55 20.57
N ALA A 22 4.20 -12.51 21.86
CA ALA A 22 5.45 -11.95 22.38
C ALA A 22 6.67 -12.86 22.16
N LYS A 23 6.48 -14.15 21.86
CA LYS A 23 7.59 -15.09 21.68
C LYS A 23 8.37 -14.80 20.37
N PRO A 24 9.71 -14.91 20.39
CA PRO A 24 10.52 -14.72 19.18
C PRO A 24 10.14 -15.66 18.04
N GLU A 25 9.82 -16.92 18.34
CA GLU A 25 9.40 -17.91 17.34
C GLU A 25 8.12 -17.48 16.61
N SER A 26 7.16 -16.97 17.35
CA SER A 26 5.89 -16.48 16.81
C SER A 26 6.11 -15.25 15.92
N LYS A 27 7.02 -14.38 16.32
CA LYS A 27 7.41 -13.21 15.53
C LYS A 27 8.00 -13.64 14.17
N GLN A 28 8.86 -14.66 14.16
CA GLN A 28 9.42 -15.19 12.92
C GLN A 28 8.36 -15.82 12.02
N LEU A 29 7.42 -16.58 12.59
CA LEU A 29 6.31 -17.15 11.83
C LEU A 29 5.41 -16.08 11.21
N ARG A 30 5.12 -15.01 11.95
CA ARG A 30 4.33 -13.87 11.43
C ARG A 30 5.05 -13.16 10.29
N LYS A 31 6.35 -12.93 10.42
CA LYS A 31 7.17 -12.32 9.36
C LYS A 31 7.20 -13.19 8.11
N LYS A 32 7.33 -14.49 8.26
CA LYS A 32 7.31 -15.44 7.15
C LYS A 32 5.96 -15.44 6.44
N GLY A 33 4.86 -15.45 7.19
CA GLY A 33 3.51 -15.38 6.66
C GLY A 33 3.25 -14.07 5.91
N ALA A 34 3.68 -12.95 6.49
CA ALA A 34 3.55 -11.64 5.84
C ALA A 34 4.33 -11.57 4.54
N ARG A 35 5.57 -12.05 4.52
CA ARG A 35 6.37 -12.10 3.28
C ARG A 35 5.71 -12.92 2.19
N LYS A 36 5.14 -14.08 2.55
CA LYS A 36 4.41 -14.94 1.62
C LYS A 36 3.17 -14.24 1.07
N TYR A 37 2.39 -13.61 1.95
CA TYR A 37 1.18 -12.87 1.57
C TYR A 37 1.49 -11.72 0.61
N TYR A 38 2.50 -10.90 0.92
CA TYR A 38 2.84 -9.73 0.10
C TYR A 38 3.47 -10.08 -1.26
N LYS A 39 3.76 -11.34 -1.52
CA LYS A 39 4.13 -11.82 -2.85
C LYS A 39 2.91 -12.12 -3.72
N THR A 40 1.74 -12.28 -3.13
CA THR A 40 0.50 -12.53 -3.88
C THR A 40 -0.01 -11.22 -4.51
N PRO A 41 -0.83 -11.28 -5.59
CA PRO A 41 -1.43 -10.08 -6.17
C PRO A 41 -2.25 -9.27 -5.16
N ASN A 42 -3.05 -9.93 -4.32
CA ASN A 42 -3.84 -9.27 -3.27
C ASN A 42 -2.96 -8.62 -2.20
N GLY A 43 -1.87 -9.26 -1.82
CA GLY A 43 -0.92 -8.73 -0.86
C GLY A 43 -0.20 -7.51 -1.38
N LYS A 44 0.24 -7.53 -2.63
CA LYS A 44 0.88 -6.37 -3.29
C LYS A 44 -0.08 -5.19 -3.35
N LYS A 45 -1.33 -5.43 -3.74
CA LYS A 45 -2.38 -4.41 -3.77
C LYS A 45 -2.61 -3.80 -2.39
N SER A 46 -2.78 -4.63 -1.37
CA SER A 46 -3.01 -4.18 0.00
C SER A 46 -1.86 -3.32 0.52
N LYS A 47 -0.62 -3.75 0.27
CA LYS A 47 0.57 -3.00 0.70
C LYS A 47 0.70 -1.67 -0.02
N THR A 48 0.47 -1.65 -1.33
CA THR A 48 0.55 -0.43 -2.13
C THR A 48 -0.48 0.61 -1.67
N ILE A 49 -1.72 0.20 -1.50
CA ILE A 49 -2.79 1.08 -1.02
C ILE A 49 -2.49 1.58 0.41
N ALA A 50 -2.01 0.70 1.29
CA ALA A 50 -1.63 1.10 2.65
C ALA A 50 -0.50 2.13 2.66
N ASN A 51 0.49 1.98 1.78
CA ASN A 51 1.57 2.95 1.65
C ASN A 51 1.06 4.30 1.14
N TRP A 52 0.13 4.31 0.19
CA TRP A 52 -0.48 5.55 -0.28
C TRP A 52 -1.25 6.25 0.83
N LYS A 53 -2.04 5.50 1.61
CA LYS A 53 -2.80 6.05 2.74
C LYS A 53 -1.91 6.62 3.84
N ALA A 54 -0.71 6.11 3.99
CA ALA A 54 0.26 6.56 4.99
C ALA A 54 1.16 7.71 4.52
N THR A 55 1.07 8.11 3.25
CA THR A 55 1.91 9.18 2.67
C THR A 55 1.56 10.55 3.26
N LEU A 56 2.59 11.36 3.53
CA LEU A 56 2.44 12.74 4.03
C LEU A 56 3.09 13.72 3.05
N PRO A 57 2.41 14.81 2.70
CA PRO A 57 1.01 15.12 3.03
C PRO A 57 0.05 14.08 2.44
N PRO A 58 -1.11 13.84 3.08
CA PRO A 58 -1.98 12.74 2.69
C PRO A 58 -2.63 12.94 1.33
N TYR A 59 -2.83 11.84 0.61
CA TYR A 59 -3.67 11.83 -0.58
C TYR A 59 -5.12 12.08 -0.21
N LYS A 60 -5.82 12.81 -1.07
CA LYS A 60 -7.26 13.07 -0.94
C LYS A 60 -7.97 12.53 -2.17
N LEU A 61 -9.02 11.72 -1.94
CA LEU A 61 -9.82 11.19 -3.03
C LEU A 61 -10.91 12.19 -3.45
N GLN A 62 -11.21 12.22 -4.74
CA GLN A 62 -12.39 12.90 -5.25
C GLN A 62 -13.64 12.18 -4.75
N GLN A 63 -14.81 12.82 -4.79
CA GLN A 63 -16.05 12.31 -4.22
C GLN A 63 -16.41 10.90 -4.69
N ASP A 64 -16.17 10.59 -5.96
CA ASP A 64 -16.54 9.31 -6.56
C ASP A 64 -15.35 8.37 -6.76
N GLU A 65 -14.16 8.74 -6.27
CA GLU A 65 -12.96 7.91 -6.37
C GLU A 65 -12.88 6.90 -5.23
N THR A 66 -12.38 5.70 -5.55
CA THR A 66 -12.04 4.68 -4.57
C THR A 66 -10.59 4.26 -4.74
N TRP A 67 -9.95 3.80 -3.66
CA TRP A 67 -8.58 3.29 -3.74
C TRP A 67 -8.47 2.08 -4.68
N GLU A 68 -9.54 1.29 -4.81
CA GLU A 68 -9.59 0.15 -5.72
C GLU A 68 -9.46 0.60 -7.18
N GLU A 69 -10.20 1.60 -7.58
CA GLU A 69 -10.15 2.15 -8.93
C GLU A 69 -8.80 2.79 -9.23
N ILE A 70 -8.25 3.54 -8.28
CA ILE A 70 -6.93 4.14 -8.40
C ILE A 70 -5.87 3.07 -8.59
N TYR A 71 -5.95 1.98 -7.83
CA TYR A 71 -5.01 0.87 -7.98
C TYR A 71 -5.10 0.21 -9.36
N ILE A 72 -6.31 0.05 -9.90
CA ILE A 72 -6.52 -0.50 -11.24
C ILE A 72 -5.86 0.40 -12.29
N HIS A 73 -6.08 1.70 -12.23
CA HIS A 73 -5.44 2.66 -13.14
C HIS A 73 -3.92 2.64 -13.02
N TYR A 74 -3.41 2.54 -11.79
CA TYR A 74 -2.00 2.44 -11.54
C TYR A 74 -1.39 1.18 -12.16
N GLU A 75 -2.02 0.03 -11.99
CA GLU A 75 -1.55 -1.24 -12.56
C GLU A 75 -1.61 -1.24 -14.09
N GLU A 76 -2.64 -0.65 -14.67
CA GLU A 76 -2.84 -0.60 -16.12
C GLU A 76 -1.96 0.44 -16.82
N ALA A 77 -1.40 1.39 -16.10
CA ALA A 77 -0.54 2.42 -16.68
C ALA A 77 0.75 1.79 -17.22
N LEU A 78 1.00 1.97 -18.50
CA LEU A 78 2.15 1.41 -19.20
C LEU A 78 3.30 2.40 -19.35
N GLU A 79 3.03 3.68 -19.22
CA GLU A 79 4.04 4.73 -19.40
C GLU A 79 3.75 5.95 -18.50
N CYS A 80 4.79 6.73 -18.26
CA CYS A 80 4.70 7.98 -17.50
C CYS A 80 3.75 8.97 -18.19
N ASN A 81 2.84 9.57 -17.43
CA ASN A 81 1.89 10.55 -17.98
C ASN A 81 2.56 11.84 -18.48
N SER A 82 3.78 12.11 -18.06
CA SER A 82 4.53 13.30 -18.48
C SER A 82 5.51 13.03 -19.60
N CYS A 83 6.50 12.16 -19.39
CA CYS A 83 7.58 11.95 -20.35
C CYS A 83 7.38 10.72 -21.25
N GLN A 84 6.31 9.97 -21.07
CA GLN A 84 5.94 8.77 -21.84
C GLN A 84 6.97 7.65 -21.78
N ILE A 85 7.85 7.63 -20.78
CA ILE A 85 8.80 6.54 -20.60
C ILE A 85 8.04 5.27 -20.18
N PRO A 86 8.31 4.11 -20.80
CA PRO A 86 7.62 2.88 -20.40
C PRO A 86 7.98 2.46 -18.98
N PHE A 87 6.97 1.99 -18.24
CA PHE A 87 7.15 1.39 -16.92
C PHE A 87 7.50 -0.08 -17.08
N ASN A 88 8.73 -0.36 -17.42
CA ASN A 88 9.27 -1.70 -17.39
C ASN A 88 10.25 -1.80 -16.22
N ASP A 89 10.79 -2.99 -15.96
CA ASP A 89 11.65 -3.28 -14.81
C ASP A 89 13.02 -2.58 -14.86
N VAL A 90 13.12 -1.45 -15.56
CA VAL A 90 14.38 -0.71 -15.67
C VAL A 90 14.59 0.17 -14.44
N LYS A 91 15.74 0.04 -13.80
CA LYS A 91 16.15 0.86 -12.64
C LYS A 91 15.93 2.35 -12.91
N GLY A 92 15.37 3.05 -11.92
CA GLY A 92 15.13 4.50 -11.99
C GLY A 92 13.86 4.91 -12.72
N LYS A 93 13.09 3.95 -13.22
CA LYS A 93 11.84 4.21 -13.94
C LYS A 93 10.64 3.63 -13.19
N LYS A 94 10.69 3.70 -11.87
CA LYS A 94 9.65 3.18 -10.99
C LYS A 94 8.38 4.01 -11.12
N LYS A 95 7.26 3.30 -11.22
CA LYS A 95 5.93 3.91 -11.27
C LYS A 95 5.59 4.57 -9.93
N CYS A 96 5.11 5.80 -9.96
CA CYS A 96 4.72 6.57 -8.77
C CYS A 96 3.34 7.18 -8.97
N LEU A 97 2.54 7.18 -7.90
CA LEU A 97 1.27 7.88 -7.88
C LEU A 97 1.52 9.31 -7.39
N ASP A 98 1.29 10.29 -8.28
CA ASP A 98 1.51 11.70 -7.98
C ASP A 98 0.24 12.37 -7.46
N HIS A 99 0.41 13.35 -6.58
CA HIS A 99 -0.70 14.13 -6.03
C HIS A 99 -0.31 15.60 -5.90
N ASN A 100 -1.31 16.47 -5.93
CA ASN A 100 -1.13 17.88 -5.67
C ASN A 100 -0.77 18.08 -4.19
N HIS A 101 0.37 18.71 -3.91
CA HIS A 101 0.87 18.88 -2.55
C HIS A 101 0.04 19.89 -1.73
N ASP A 102 -0.71 20.76 -2.39
CA ASP A 102 -1.57 21.74 -1.72
C ASP A 102 -2.95 21.16 -1.40
N THR A 103 -3.54 20.43 -2.34
CA THR A 103 -4.90 19.90 -2.21
C THR A 103 -4.94 18.44 -1.78
N GLY A 104 -3.90 17.66 -2.07
CA GLY A 104 -3.85 16.22 -1.85
C GLY A 104 -4.48 15.38 -2.95
N PHE A 105 -5.16 15.99 -3.93
CA PHE A 105 -5.81 15.25 -5.01
C PHE A 105 -4.79 14.57 -5.93
N ILE A 106 -5.11 13.35 -6.35
CA ILE A 106 -4.28 12.56 -7.24
C ILE A 106 -4.31 13.20 -8.65
N ARG A 107 -3.12 13.42 -9.22
CA ARG A 107 -2.97 14.10 -10.51
C ARG A 107 -2.60 13.16 -11.64
N ALA A 108 -1.63 12.28 -11.42
CA ALA A 108 -1.03 11.52 -12.50
C ALA A 108 -0.28 10.30 -11.98
N ILE A 109 0.09 9.43 -12.91
CA ILE A 109 1.00 8.31 -12.66
C ILE A 109 2.30 8.64 -13.39
N LEU A 110 3.37 8.85 -12.64
CA LEU A 110 4.64 9.36 -13.14
C LEU A 110 5.76 8.36 -12.90
N CYS A 111 6.84 8.47 -13.70
CA CYS A 111 8.09 7.81 -13.34
C CYS A 111 8.72 8.52 -12.15
N SER A 112 9.65 7.85 -11.45
CA SER A 112 10.28 8.43 -10.27
C SER A 112 10.99 9.75 -10.56
N ARG A 113 11.56 9.91 -11.75
CA ARG A 113 12.21 11.16 -12.16
C ARG A 113 11.21 12.32 -12.25
N CYS A 114 10.11 12.14 -12.98
CA CYS A 114 9.10 13.19 -13.14
C CYS A 114 8.42 13.52 -11.82
N ASN A 115 8.16 12.50 -10.99
CA ASN A 115 7.60 12.69 -9.66
C ASN A 115 8.53 13.49 -8.76
N LYS A 116 9.82 13.16 -8.77
CA LYS A 116 10.85 13.84 -7.99
C LYS A 116 11.04 15.31 -8.41
N LEU A 117 10.91 15.59 -9.71
CA LEU A 117 11.01 16.96 -10.25
C LEU A 117 9.74 17.78 -10.01
N ASP A 118 8.68 17.15 -9.49
CA ASP A 118 7.37 17.78 -9.25
C ASP A 118 6.86 18.56 -10.47
N ILE A 119 6.86 17.87 -11.60
CA ILE A 119 6.71 18.50 -12.92
C ILE A 119 5.38 19.24 -13.10
N PHE A 120 4.31 18.78 -12.43
CA PHE A 120 3.01 19.43 -12.49
C PHE A 120 2.85 20.63 -11.56
N SER A 121 3.75 20.80 -10.60
CA SER A 121 3.78 21.97 -9.72
C SER A 121 4.65 23.10 -10.25
N ALA A 122 5.49 22.82 -11.26
CA ALA A 122 6.39 23.79 -11.87
C ALA A 122 5.71 24.68 -12.92
N VAL A 123 4.42 24.49 -13.16
CA VAL A 123 3.65 25.24 -14.17
C VAL A 123 2.98 26.45 -13.55
#